data_22178fc684324f64f1aa491e95021e92
#
_entry.id   22178fc684324f64f1aa491e95021e92
#
_cell.length_a   1.000
_cell.length_b   1.000
_cell.length_c   1.000
_cell.angle_alpha   90.00
_cell.angle_beta   90.00
_cell.angle_gamma   90.00
#
_symmetry.space_group_name_H-M   'P 1'
#
loop_
_entity.id
_entity.type
_entity.pdbx_description
1 polymer ?
#
loop_
_entity_poly.entity_id
_entity_poly.type
_entity_poly.pdbx_seq_one_letter_code
_entity_poly.pdbx_strand_id
1 'polypeptide(L)'
;NDTYIEQLVANAQAAVDEVVRRGVTDRDHIAIGGHSYGAFMTANLLAHTRLFKAGIARSGAYNRTLTPFGFQAEERNYWQAQDVYQKMAPFNYADRIKDPILFIHGVDDNNSGTFPIQSERMFAAVKGLGGTARLVMLPNESHAYRARESIMTMLAESERWLEQTIGPAEQGKAKKKR
;
A
#
# COMPACT_ATOMS: atom_id res chain seq x y z
N ASN A 1 10.03 15.45 -12.23
CA ASN A 1 9.01 14.40 -12.09
C ASN A 1 9.48 12.98 -12.51
N ASP A 2 10.61 12.86 -13.20
CA ASP A 2 11.01 11.57 -13.80
C ASP A 2 11.72 10.62 -12.81
N THR A 3 11.96 11.05 -11.58
CA THR A 3 12.62 10.29 -10.49
C THR A 3 11.70 9.98 -9.31
N TYR A 4 10.40 9.81 -9.57
CA TYR A 4 9.40 9.57 -8.52
C TYR A 4 9.73 8.36 -7.64
N ILE A 5 10.05 7.21 -8.25
CA ILE A 5 10.29 5.97 -7.51
C ILE A 5 11.50 6.12 -6.59
N GLU A 6 12.59 6.66 -7.10
CA GLU A 6 13.82 6.86 -6.36
C GLU A 6 13.61 7.78 -5.15
N GLN A 7 12.87 8.88 -5.33
CA GLN A 7 12.53 9.81 -4.25
C GLN A 7 11.63 9.17 -3.21
N LEU A 8 10.60 8.44 -3.63
CA LEU A 8 9.66 7.76 -2.73
C LEU A 8 10.38 6.69 -1.90
N VAL A 9 11.27 5.91 -2.51
CA VAL A 9 12.07 4.90 -1.82
C VAL A 9 13.04 5.55 -0.84
N ALA A 10 13.76 6.59 -1.25
CA ALA A 10 14.71 7.29 -0.38
C ALA A 10 14.03 7.90 0.86
N ASN A 11 12.85 8.52 0.68
CA ASN A 11 12.08 9.08 1.77
C ASN A 11 11.60 8.00 2.75
N ALA A 12 11.09 6.88 2.23
CA ALA A 12 10.66 5.76 3.06
C ALA A 12 11.83 5.13 3.83
N GLN A 13 12.98 4.95 3.17
CA GLN A 13 14.20 4.43 3.79
C GLN A 13 14.64 5.34 4.95
N ALA A 14 14.71 6.65 4.71
CA ALA A 14 15.10 7.61 5.75
C ALA A 14 14.16 7.60 6.95
N ALA A 15 12.85 7.49 6.71
CA ALA A 15 11.86 7.39 7.79
C ALA A 15 12.02 6.11 8.61
N VAL A 16 12.19 4.96 7.94
CA VAL A 16 12.42 3.66 8.60
C VAL A 16 13.72 3.69 9.42
N ASP A 17 14.80 4.19 8.85
CA ASP A 17 16.09 4.28 9.53
C ASP A 17 15.99 5.14 10.80
N GLU A 18 15.26 6.24 10.74
CA GLU A 18 15.09 7.13 11.88
C GLU A 18 14.26 6.51 13.01
N VAL A 19 13.13 5.84 12.71
CA VAL A 19 12.32 5.20 13.77
C VAL A 19 13.03 4.00 14.40
N VAL A 20 13.82 3.26 13.62
CA VAL A 20 14.68 2.17 14.14
C VAL A 20 15.80 2.75 15.00
N ARG A 21 16.49 3.80 14.55
CA ARG A 21 17.54 4.48 15.31
C ARG A 21 17.04 5.00 16.66
N ARG A 22 15.80 5.47 16.72
CA ARG A 22 15.14 5.91 17.96
C ARG A 22 14.70 4.76 18.86
N GLY A 23 14.78 3.52 18.42
CA GLY A 23 14.33 2.37 19.18
C GLY A 23 12.80 2.26 19.32
N VAL A 24 12.05 2.91 18.42
CA VAL A 24 10.58 2.84 18.41
C VAL A 24 10.12 1.47 17.92
N THR A 25 10.83 0.89 16.95
CA THR A 25 10.57 -0.43 16.38
C THR A 25 11.87 -1.08 15.91
N ASP A 26 11.80 -2.34 15.54
CA ASP A 26 12.85 -3.03 14.79
C ASP A 26 12.43 -3.24 13.31
N ARG A 27 13.40 -3.63 12.46
CA ARG A 27 13.18 -3.77 11.02
C ARG A 27 12.24 -4.90 10.63
N ASP A 28 12.02 -5.86 11.50
CA ASP A 28 11.18 -7.01 11.22
C ASP A 28 9.71 -6.81 11.64
N HIS A 29 9.41 -5.68 12.29
CA HIS A 29 8.08 -5.35 12.79
C HIS A 29 7.54 -4.02 12.24
N ILE A 30 7.81 -3.72 10.97
CA ILE A 30 7.31 -2.51 10.30
C ILE A 30 6.33 -2.90 9.20
N ALA A 31 5.10 -2.40 9.30
CA ALA A 31 4.13 -2.42 8.21
C ALA A 31 4.01 -1.03 7.57
N ILE A 32 3.50 -0.99 6.34
CA ILE A 32 3.14 0.25 5.66
C ILE A 32 1.64 0.26 5.38
N GLY A 33 1.00 1.42 5.52
CA GLY A 33 -0.40 1.55 5.15
C GLY A 33 -0.75 2.96 4.71
N GLY A 34 -1.83 3.05 3.93
CA GLY A 34 -2.31 4.34 3.49
C GLY A 34 -3.63 4.26 2.74
N HIS A 35 -4.18 5.44 2.47
CA HIS A 35 -5.43 5.64 1.74
C HIS A 35 -5.16 6.43 0.46
N SER A 36 -5.88 6.14 -0.61
CA SER A 36 -5.77 6.86 -1.88
C SER A 36 -4.34 6.81 -2.44
N TYR A 37 -3.65 7.93 -2.55
CA TYR A 37 -2.24 7.97 -2.93
C TYR A 37 -1.36 7.18 -1.94
N GLY A 38 -1.71 7.16 -0.65
CA GLY A 38 -1.02 6.34 0.35
C GLY A 38 -1.17 4.83 0.09
N ALA A 39 -2.27 4.39 -0.49
CA ALA A 39 -2.44 2.99 -0.91
C ALA A 39 -1.59 2.65 -2.14
N PHE A 40 -1.52 3.57 -3.12
CA PHE A 40 -0.55 3.47 -4.21
C PHE A 40 0.88 3.34 -3.64
N MET A 41 1.26 4.24 -2.72
CA MET A 41 2.57 4.21 -2.04
C MET A 41 2.85 2.88 -1.35
N THR A 42 1.84 2.32 -0.68
CA THR A 42 1.94 1.01 -0.02
C THR A 42 2.33 -0.08 -1.02
N ALA A 43 1.58 -0.23 -2.10
CA ALA A 43 1.86 -1.23 -3.13
C ALA A 43 3.20 -0.97 -3.84
N ASN A 44 3.49 0.30 -4.13
CA ASN A 44 4.72 0.71 -4.80
C ASN A 44 5.97 0.39 -3.97
N LEU A 45 5.95 0.71 -2.67
CA LEU A 45 7.10 0.46 -1.79
C LEU A 45 7.28 -1.05 -1.51
N LEU A 46 6.20 -1.84 -1.42
CA LEU A 46 6.31 -3.30 -1.34
C LEU A 46 6.89 -3.92 -2.62
N ALA A 47 6.61 -3.33 -3.78
CA ALA A 47 7.17 -3.79 -5.05
C ALA A 47 8.65 -3.43 -5.24
N HIS A 48 9.10 -2.28 -4.70
CA HIS A 48 10.43 -1.72 -4.97
C HIS A 48 11.41 -1.81 -3.79
N THR A 49 10.95 -2.24 -2.61
CA THR A 49 11.79 -2.33 -1.39
C THR A 49 11.54 -3.63 -0.63
N ARG A 50 12.30 -3.83 0.46
CA ARG A 50 12.06 -4.85 1.49
C ARG A 50 12.02 -4.23 2.89
N LEU A 51 11.60 -2.96 2.95
CA LEU A 51 11.53 -2.18 4.19
C LEU A 51 10.38 -2.61 5.11
N PHE A 52 9.33 -3.19 4.52
CA PHE A 52 8.08 -3.48 5.21
C PHE A 52 7.75 -4.97 5.14
N LYS A 53 7.14 -5.49 6.20
CA LYS A 53 6.76 -6.91 6.33
C LYS A 53 5.28 -7.15 6.04
N ALA A 54 4.48 -6.10 5.93
CA ALA A 54 3.09 -6.16 5.52
C ALA A 54 2.62 -4.82 4.98
N GLY A 55 1.55 -4.84 4.18
CA GLY A 55 0.88 -3.65 3.66
C GLY A 55 -0.61 -3.62 3.91
N ILE A 56 -1.17 -2.41 4.10
CA ILE A 56 -2.60 -2.13 4.16
C ILE A 56 -2.91 -0.98 3.19
N ALA A 57 -3.51 -1.31 2.05
CA ALA A 57 -3.76 -0.39 0.95
C ALA A 57 -5.27 -0.12 0.80
N ARG A 58 -5.71 1.13 1.04
CA ARG A 58 -7.12 1.51 1.04
C ARG A 58 -7.45 2.45 -0.11
N SER A 59 -8.42 2.06 -0.95
CA SER A 59 -8.94 2.86 -2.09
C SER A 59 -7.84 3.46 -2.96
N GLY A 60 -6.91 2.61 -3.43
CA GLY A 60 -5.74 3.04 -4.18
C GLY A 60 -5.89 3.00 -5.70
N ALA A 61 -4.93 3.60 -6.38
CA ALA A 61 -4.75 3.52 -7.83
C ALA A 61 -3.43 2.79 -8.13
N TYR A 62 -3.50 1.63 -8.75
CA TYR A 62 -2.34 0.75 -8.96
C TYR A 62 -1.95 0.60 -10.42
N ASN A 63 -2.88 0.81 -11.34
CA ASN A 63 -2.63 0.82 -12.78
C ASN A 63 -2.88 2.22 -13.34
N ARG A 64 -1.81 2.90 -13.73
CA ARG A 64 -1.87 4.29 -14.22
C ARG A 64 -2.47 4.44 -15.62
N THR A 65 -2.61 3.36 -16.38
CA THR A 65 -3.34 3.42 -17.66
C THR A 65 -4.85 3.71 -17.47
N LEU A 66 -5.37 3.45 -16.25
CA LEU A 66 -6.75 3.80 -15.88
C LEU A 66 -6.89 5.26 -15.41
N THR A 67 -5.79 6.01 -15.32
CA THR A 67 -5.77 7.44 -14.96
C THR A 67 -4.94 8.23 -15.97
N PRO A 68 -5.30 8.23 -17.27
CA PRO A 68 -4.37 8.66 -18.32
C PRO A 68 -4.20 10.18 -18.46
N PHE A 69 -4.92 10.99 -17.67
CA PHE A 69 -4.90 12.45 -17.76
C PHE A 69 -4.31 13.13 -16.52
N GLY A 70 -3.21 12.60 -16.03
CA GLY A 70 -2.50 13.15 -14.88
C GLY A 70 -2.79 12.40 -13.56
N PHE A 71 -1.90 12.57 -12.62
CA PHE A 71 -2.04 12.08 -11.24
C PHE A 71 -1.09 12.87 -10.32
N GLN A 72 -1.60 13.30 -9.18
CA GLN A 72 -0.85 14.15 -8.23
C GLN A 72 -0.22 15.36 -8.93
N ALA A 73 1.10 15.53 -8.86
CA ALA A 73 1.85 16.60 -9.50
C ALA A 73 2.25 16.31 -10.97
N GLU A 74 1.82 15.16 -11.53
CA GLU A 74 2.06 14.85 -12.95
C GLU A 74 0.90 15.39 -13.78
N GLU A 75 1.17 16.45 -14.55
CA GLU A 75 0.21 17.13 -15.41
C GLU A 75 0.21 16.59 -16.85
N ARG A 76 1.29 15.92 -17.25
CA ARG A 76 1.38 15.29 -18.58
C ARG A 76 0.43 14.11 -18.66
N ASN A 77 -0.28 13.95 -19.78
CA ASN A 77 -1.11 12.80 -20.01
C ASN A 77 -0.26 11.53 -20.32
N TYR A 78 -0.91 10.37 -20.33
CA TYR A 78 -0.26 9.08 -20.56
C TYR A 78 0.60 9.07 -21.84
N TRP A 79 0.10 9.60 -22.94
CA TRP A 79 0.79 9.57 -24.22
C TRP A 79 1.99 10.53 -24.30
N GLN A 80 2.02 11.54 -23.44
CA GLN A 80 3.13 12.49 -23.30
C GLN A 80 4.25 11.99 -22.38
N ALA A 81 3.94 11.09 -21.44
CA ALA A 81 4.88 10.62 -20.41
C ALA A 81 4.72 9.12 -20.11
N GLN A 82 4.63 8.28 -21.13
CA GLN A 82 4.35 6.85 -20.98
C GLN A 82 5.30 6.16 -19.98
N ASP A 83 6.58 6.46 -20.03
CA ASP A 83 7.58 5.88 -19.12
C ASP A 83 7.31 6.20 -17.66
N VAL A 84 6.85 7.43 -17.36
CA VAL A 84 6.47 7.82 -15.99
C VAL A 84 5.25 7.04 -15.53
N TYR A 85 4.23 6.95 -16.37
CA TYR A 85 3.01 6.20 -16.06
C TYR A 85 3.29 4.71 -15.84
N GLN A 86 4.17 4.11 -16.66
CA GLN A 86 4.58 2.72 -16.51
C GLN A 86 5.35 2.49 -15.21
N LYS A 87 6.32 3.34 -14.90
CA LYS A 87 7.09 3.27 -13.65
C LYS A 87 6.21 3.48 -12.41
N MET A 88 5.26 4.41 -12.48
CA MET A 88 4.35 4.75 -11.38
C MET A 88 3.10 3.86 -11.30
N ALA A 89 3.10 2.73 -11.98
CA ALA A 89 2.03 1.72 -11.91
C ALA A 89 2.52 0.47 -11.16
N PRO A 90 2.30 0.34 -9.84
CA PRO A 90 2.71 -0.86 -9.08
C PRO A 90 2.13 -2.16 -9.64
N PHE A 91 1.04 -2.09 -10.40
CA PHE A 91 0.49 -3.23 -11.12
C PHE A 91 1.53 -3.91 -12.03
N ASN A 92 2.38 -3.13 -12.70
CA ASN A 92 3.44 -3.64 -13.58
C ASN A 92 4.54 -4.39 -12.82
N TYR A 93 4.57 -4.29 -11.50
CA TYR A 93 5.56 -4.89 -10.61
C TYR A 93 4.91 -5.81 -9.56
N ALA A 94 3.70 -6.27 -9.81
CA ALA A 94 2.96 -7.14 -8.88
C ALA A 94 3.72 -8.44 -8.57
N ASP A 95 4.51 -8.93 -9.52
CA ASP A 95 5.41 -10.08 -9.37
C ASP A 95 6.51 -9.89 -8.33
N ARG A 96 6.83 -8.63 -8.00
CA ARG A 96 7.84 -8.26 -7.00
C ARG A 96 7.29 -8.11 -5.59
N ILE A 97 5.97 -8.05 -5.42
CA ILE A 97 5.32 -7.98 -4.11
C ILE A 97 5.39 -9.38 -3.47
N LYS A 98 6.28 -9.53 -2.49
CA LYS A 98 6.48 -10.79 -1.76
C LYS A 98 5.90 -10.74 -0.35
N ASP A 99 5.79 -9.54 0.21
CA ASP A 99 5.23 -9.33 1.55
C ASP A 99 3.69 -9.24 1.49
N PRO A 100 2.99 -9.70 2.54
CA PRO A 100 1.52 -9.72 2.56
C PRO A 100 0.90 -8.35 2.37
N ILE A 101 -0.19 -8.26 1.59
CA ILE A 101 -0.90 -7.01 1.35
C ILE A 101 -2.42 -7.17 1.51
N LEU A 102 -3.03 -6.31 2.35
CA LEU A 102 -4.46 -6.16 2.51
C LEU A 102 -4.96 -4.99 1.65
N PHE A 103 -5.92 -5.26 0.78
CA PHE A 103 -6.67 -4.24 0.04
C PHE A 103 -8.03 -4.03 0.69
N ILE A 104 -8.41 -2.76 0.93
CA ILE A 104 -9.75 -2.39 1.38
C ILE A 104 -10.27 -1.31 0.42
N HIS A 105 -11.50 -1.45 -0.09
CA HIS A 105 -12.04 -0.51 -1.08
C HIS A 105 -13.55 -0.33 -0.91
N GLY A 106 -14.03 0.90 -1.04
CA GLY A 106 -15.45 1.19 -1.13
C GLY A 106 -16.03 0.78 -2.48
N VAL A 107 -17.13 0.04 -2.49
CA VAL A 107 -17.75 -0.47 -3.73
C VAL A 107 -18.22 0.67 -4.64
N ASP A 108 -18.65 1.79 -4.05
CA ASP A 108 -19.16 2.95 -4.78
C ASP A 108 -18.10 4.06 -4.94
N ASP A 109 -16.81 3.71 -4.84
CA ASP A 109 -15.74 4.67 -5.06
C ASP A 109 -15.74 5.15 -6.51
N ASN A 110 -16.12 6.40 -6.71
CA ASN A 110 -16.17 7.10 -7.99
C ASN A 110 -15.12 8.22 -8.10
N ASN A 111 -14.17 8.26 -7.18
CA ASN A 111 -13.07 9.22 -7.26
C ASN A 111 -12.21 8.91 -8.47
N SER A 112 -11.87 9.94 -9.25
CA SER A 112 -11.10 9.81 -10.47
C SER A 112 -9.78 9.07 -10.22
N GLY A 113 -9.62 7.93 -10.88
CA GLY A 113 -8.42 7.12 -10.81
C GLY A 113 -8.40 6.04 -9.73
N THR A 114 -9.27 6.08 -8.72
CA THR A 114 -9.32 5.07 -7.64
C THR A 114 -10.59 4.21 -7.69
N PHE A 115 -11.14 3.97 -8.85
CA PHE A 115 -12.28 3.07 -9.01
C PHE A 115 -11.99 1.68 -8.42
N PRO A 116 -12.99 0.95 -7.89
CA PRO A 116 -12.82 -0.36 -7.25
C PRO A 116 -12.05 -1.38 -8.07
N ILE A 117 -12.19 -1.33 -9.39
CA ILE A 117 -11.45 -2.17 -10.35
C ILE A 117 -9.93 -2.14 -10.13
N GLN A 118 -9.38 -1.04 -9.62
CA GLN A 118 -7.96 -0.90 -9.31
C GLN A 118 -7.52 -1.94 -8.26
N SER A 119 -8.24 -2.01 -7.14
CA SER A 119 -7.96 -2.98 -6.07
C SER A 119 -8.26 -4.41 -6.48
N GLU A 120 -9.36 -4.64 -7.20
CA GLU A 120 -9.73 -5.97 -7.68
C GLU A 120 -8.66 -6.56 -8.60
N ARG A 121 -8.17 -5.77 -9.56
CA ARG A 121 -7.14 -6.23 -10.51
C ARG A 121 -5.78 -6.38 -9.86
N MET A 122 -5.41 -5.48 -8.95
CA MET A 122 -4.15 -5.61 -8.21
C MET A 122 -4.16 -6.83 -7.29
N PHE A 123 -5.26 -7.07 -6.57
CA PHE A 123 -5.45 -8.29 -5.78
C PHE A 123 -5.32 -9.56 -6.63
N ALA A 124 -6.04 -9.60 -7.78
CA ALA A 124 -6.00 -10.74 -8.68
C ALA A 124 -4.58 -11.00 -9.21
N ALA A 125 -3.82 -9.94 -9.54
CA ALA A 125 -2.45 -10.07 -9.99
C ALA A 125 -1.53 -10.64 -8.89
N VAL A 126 -1.56 -10.09 -7.69
CA VAL A 126 -0.74 -10.57 -6.57
C VAL A 126 -1.08 -12.03 -6.23
N LYS A 127 -2.37 -12.38 -6.16
CA LYS A 127 -2.81 -13.76 -5.90
C LYS A 127 -2.41 -14.73 -7.02
N GLY A 128 -2.61 -14.34 -8.26
CA GLY A 128 -2.27 -15.16 -9.44
C GLY A 128 -0.76 -15.43 -9.56
N LEU A 129 0.07 -14.54 -9.02
CA LEU A 129 1.52 -14.67 -8.96
C LEU A 129 2.01 -15.38 -7.68
N GLY A 130 1.09 -15.96 -6.89
CA GLY A 130 1.41 -16.72 -5.67
C GLY A 130 1.66 -15.87 -4.43
N GLY A 131 1.40 -14.57 -4.48
CA GLY A 131 1.55 -13.66 -3.34
C GLY A 131 0.45 -13.83 -2.29
N THR A 132 0.72 -13.37 -1.08
CA THR A 132 -0.25 -13.34 0.02
C THR A 132 -1.02 -12.03 -0.03
N ALA A 133 -2.31 -12.10 -0.38
CA ALA A 133 -3.17 -10.92 -0.44
C ALA A 133 -4.58 -11.24 0.05
N ARG A 134 -5.25 -10.23 0.60
CA ARG A 134 -6.67 -10.22 0.97
C ARG A 134 -7.33 -8.99 0.37
N LEU A 135 -8.57 -9.11 -0.08
CA LEU A 135 -9.39 -8.00 -0.56
C LEU A 135 -10.67 -7.93 0.27
N VAL A 136 -10.97 -6.74 0.78
CA VAL A 136 -12.21 -6.40 1.50
C VAL A 136 -12.91 -5.29 0.74
N MET A 137 -14.13 -5.57 0.27
CA MET A 137 -14.99 -4.59 -0.42
C MET A 137 -16.04 -4.10 0.56
N LEU A 138 -16.10 -2.78 0.76
CA LEU A 138 -17.04 -2.13 1.68
C LEU A 138 -18.27 -1.68 0.90
N PRO A 139 -19.44 -2.32 1.09
CA PRO A 139 -20.65 -1.97 0.35
C PRO A 139 -21.11 -0.55 0.70
N ASN A 140 -21.67 0.15 -0.29
CA ASN A 140 -22.21 1.51 -0.16
C ASN A 140 -21.21 2.57 0.31
N GLU A 141 -19.92 2.28 0.26
CA GLU A 141 -18.86 3.25 0.58
C GLU A 141 -18.22 3.81 -0.67
N SER A 142 -18.04 5.11 -0.69
CA SER A 142 -17.31 5.81 -1.72
C SER A 142 -15.82 5.93 -1.34
N HIS A 143 -15.10 6.91 -1.90
CA HIS A 143 -13.68 7.09 -1.63
C HIS A 143 -13.35 7.29 -0.14
N ALA A 144 -14.19 7.99 0.60
CA ALA A 144 -14.07 8.16 2.05
C ALA A 144 -15.14 7.33 2.77
N TYR A 145 -14.72 6.39 3.60
CA TYR A 145 -15.64 5.52 4.36
C TYR A 145 -16.34 6.31 5.47
N ARG A 146 -17.66 6.21 5.55
CA ARG A 146 -18.49 7.02 6.46
C ARG A 146 -19.34 6.20 7.39
N ALA A 147 -19.86 5.05 6.95
CA ALA A 147 -20.68 4.21 7.81
C ALA A 147 -19.84 3.65 8.95
N ARG A 148 -20.41 3.67 10.15
CA ARG A 148 -19.76 3.15 11.35
C ARG A 148 -19.33 1.68 11.16
N GLU A 149 -20.19 0.88 10.57
CA GLU A 149 -19.97 -0.54 10.31
C GLU A 149 -18.79 -0.75 9.38
N SER A 150 -18.67 0.05 8.33
CA SER A 150 -17.56 0.02 7.38
C SER A 150 -16.24 0.43 8.05
N ILE A 151 -16.27 1.49 8.87
CA ILE A 151 -15.09 1.94 9.62
C ILE A 151 -14.64 0.86 10.61
N MET A 152 -15.58 0.26 11.37
CA MET A 152 -15.26 -0.82 12.31
C MET A 152 -14.74 -2.06 11.60
N THR A 153 -15.31 -2.41 10.44
CA THR A 153 -14.81 -3.51 9.59
C THR A 153 -13.38 -3.22 9.12
N MET A 154 -13.13 -2.03 8.61
CA MET A 154 -11.79 -1.61 8.16
C MET A 154 -10.76 -1.70 9.29
N LEU A 155 -11.11 -1.25 10.51
CA LEU A 155 -10.23 -1.33 11.68
C LEU A 155 -9.96 -2.79 12.08
N ALA A 156 -11.01 -3.60 12.23
CA ALA A 156 -10.90 -5.01 12.62
C ALA A 156 -10.11 -5.84 11.59
N GLU A 157 -10.32 -5.61 10.30
CA GLU A 157 -9.56 -6.29 9.25
C GLU A 157 -8.08 -5.85 9.25
N SER A 158 -7.81 -4.57 9.53
CA SER A 158 -6.45 -4.07 9.63
C SER A 158 -5.70 -4.65 10.83
N GLU A 159 -6.33 -4.67 12.00
CA GLU A 159 -5.77 -5.27 13.22
C GLU A 159 -5.47 -6.75 13.02
N ARG A 160 -6.46 -7.53 12.58
CA ARG A 160 -6.30 -8.96 12.29
C ARG A 160 -5.18 -9.23 11.28
N TRP A 161 -5.09 -8.38 10.25
CA TRP A 161 -4.04 -8.50 9.24
C TRP A 161 -2.64 -8.33 9.82
N LEU A 162 -2.46 -7.31 10.65
CA LEU A 162 -1.18 -7.06 11.31
C LEU A 162 -0.81 -8.18 12.29
N GLU A 163 -1.77 -8.67 13.08
CA GLU A 163 -1.54 -9.81 13.98
C GLU A 163 -1.11 -11.07 13.23
N GLN A 164 -1.72 -11.35 12.09
CA GLN A 164 -1.42 -12.55 11.28
C GLN A 164 -0.10 -12.45 10.51
N THR A 165 0.36 -11.25 10.16
CA THR A 165 1.49 -11.07 9.25
C THR A 165 2.77 -10.65 9.93
N ILE A 166 2.71 -9.76 10.91
CA ILE A 166 3.90 -9.29 11.63
C ILE A 166 3.89 -9.67 13.12
N GLY A 167 2.71 -10.01 13.67
CA GLY A 167 2.55 -10.37 15.09
C GLY A 167 2.90 -9.22 16.04
N PRO A 168 2.82 -9.45 17.35
CA PRO A 168 3.32 -8.48 18.33
C PRO A 168 4.84 -8.46 18.27
N ALA A 169 5.44 -7.26 18.29
CA ALA A 169 6.88 -7.11 18.50
C ALA A 169 7.26 -7.85 19.79
N GLU A 170 8.26 -8.73 19.76
CA GLU A 170 8.76 -9.34 20.99
C GLU A 170 9.18 -8.19 21.94
N GLN A 171 8.43 -8.03 23.02
CA GLN A 171 8.83 -7.09 24.07
C GLN A 171 10.23 -7.48 24.52
N GLY A 172 11.20 -6.62 24.22
CA GLY A 172 12.59 -6.90 24.43
C GLY A 172 12.83 -7.51 25.81
N LYS A 173 13.33 -8.72 25.84
CA LYS A 173 13.88 -9.32 27.05
C LYS A 173 14.94 -8.35 27.56
N ALA A 174 14.57 -7.53 28.53
CA ALA A 174 15.51 -6.71 29.25
C ALA A 174 16.63 -7.64 29.72
N LYS A 175 17.81 -7.53 29.11
CA LYS A 175 19.01 -8.22 29.62
C LYS A 175 19.22 -7.78 31.03
N LYS A 176 18.75 -8.56 32.03
CA LYS A 176 19.23 -8.45 33.41
C LYS A 176 20.72 -8.72 33.34
N LYS A 177 21.52 -7.66 33.32
CA LYS A 177 22.93 -7.77 33.70
C LYS A 177 22.96 -8.17 35.19
N ARG A 178 23.41 -9.38 35.47
CA ARG A 178 23.95 -9.78 36.74
C ARG A 178 25.35 -9.20 36.89
#